data_a326aeced794c677ad66db3c17952625
#
_entry.id   a326aeced794c677ad66db3c17952625
#
_cell.length_a   1.000
_cell.length_b   1.000
_cell.length_c   1.000
_cell.angle_alpha   90.00
_cell.angle_beta   90.00
_cell.angle_gamma   90.00
#
_symmetry.space_group_name_H-M   'P 1'
#
loop_
_entity.id
_entity.type
_entity.pdbx_description
1 polymer ?
#
loop_
_entity_poly.entity_id
_entity_poly.type
_entity_poly.pdbx_seq_one_letter_code
_entity_poly.pdbx_strand_id
1 'polypeptide(L)'
;MYLKSLIIIITNIFXFFSHLSANEDLVLYDIIDYTIPNSLTNIEGNIKNGREIVFSRQGNCLACHKIPNEDVLFQGDIGPSLAGVGKRYTIAELRLRLVNPYALNPDSVMPAFYKVVGLKRVDKKYKEKSILSAQQIEDVISWLATLKDE
;
A
#
# COMPACT_ATOMS: atom_id res chain seq x y z
N MET A 1 -35.25 -5.13 64.27
CA MET A 1 -34.85 -4.05 63.35
C MET A 1 -33.78 -4.63 62.46
N TYR A 2 -34.13 -5.06 61.22
CA TYR A 2 -33.21 -5.78 60.29
C TYR A 2 -32.72 -4.82 59.25
N LEU A 3 -31.42 -4.57 59.25
CA LEU A 3 -30.74 -3.76 58.23
C LEU A 3 -30.48 -4.66 57.01
N LYS A 4 -31.18 -4.41 55.92
CA LYS A 4 -30.96 -5.16 54.65
C LYS A 4 -29.77 -4.53 53.92
N SER A 5 -28.66 -5.26 53.88
CA SER A 5 -27.52 -4.88 53.06
C SER A 5 -27.84 -5.12 51.58
N LEU A 6 -27.91 -4.04 50.85
CA LEU A 6 -28.08 -4.05 49.38
C LEU A 6 -26.70 -4.27 48.73
N ILE A 7 -26.45 -5.49 48.26
CA ILE A 7 -25.23 -5.81 47.51
C ILE A 7 -25.45 -5.37 46.04
N ILE A 8 -24.79 -4.32 45.64
CA ILE A 8 -24.81 -3.86 44.24
C ILE A 8 -23.75 -4.68 43.50
N ILE A 9 -24.19 -5.63 42.66
CA ILE A 9 -23.32 -6.36 41.76
C ILE A 9 -23.12 -5.52 40.54
N ILE A 10 -21.94 -4.86 40.45
CA ILE A 10 -21.50 -4.16 39.25
C ILE A 10 -20.93 -5.21 38.28
N THR A 11 -21.77 -5.61 37.34
CA THR A 11 -21.30 -6.48 36.23
C THR A 11 -20.45 -5.63 35.29
N ASN A 12 -19.14 -5.83 35.37
CA ASN A 12 -18.18 -5.26 34.42
C ASN A 12 -18.34 -5.97 33.07
N ILE A 13 -19.11 -5.38 32.19
CA ILE A 13 -19.19 -5.85 30.78
C ILE A 13 -17.97 -5.29 30.07
N PHE A 14 -16.90 -6.09 30.08
CA PHE A 14 -15.73 -5.80 29.28
C PHE A 14 -16.02 -6.20 27.83
N UNK A 15 -16.45 -5.46 26.98
CA UNK A 15 -16.61 -5.68 25.93
C UNK A 15 -15.60 -5.99 25.34
N PHE A 16 -15.30 -6.99 25.20
CA PHE A 16 -14.33 -7.55 24.31
C PHE A 16 -14.62 -7.03 22.91
N PHE A 17 -14.07 -5.92 22.58
CA PHE A 17 -13.97 -5.51 21.20
C PHE A 17 -12.98 -6.47 20.53
N SER A 18 -13.51 -7.55 19.99
CA SER A 18 -12.76 -8.38 19.06
C SER A 18 -12.44 -7.48 17.86
N HIS A 19 -11.19 -7.07 17.73
CA HIS A 19 -10.70 -6.49 16.48
C HIS A 19 -10.81 -7.61 15.44
N LEU A 20 -11.92 -7.62 14.73
CA LEU A 20 -12.07 -8.42 13.54
C LEU A 20 -11.06 -7.88 12.54
N SER A 21 -9.90 -8.50 12.47
CA SER A 21 -8.95 -8.24 11.40
C SER A 21 -9.63 -8.71 10.12
N ALA A 22 -10.31 -7.80 9.44
CA ALA A 22 -10.83 -8.10 8.12
C ALA A 22 -9.64 -8.44 7.25
N ASN A 23 -9.56 -9.68 6.83
CA ASN A 23 -8.69 -10.06 5.73
C ASN A 23 -9.25 -9.33 4.53
N GLU A 24 -8.62 -8.23 4.15
CA GLU A 24 -9.08 -7.42 3.03
C GLU A 24 -9.00 -8.29 1.78
N ASP A 25 -10.15 -8.71 1.27
CA ASP A 25 -10.22 -9.54 0.06
C ASP A 25 -9.56 -8.76 -1.08
N LEU A 26 -8.63 -9.41 -1.77
CA LEU A 26 -7.93 -8.80 -2.89
C LEU A 26 -8.92 -8.47 -4.01
N VAL A 27 -8.96 -7.22 -4.39
CA VAL A 27 -9.75 -6.76 -5.53
C VAL A 27 -9.14 -7.33 -6.80
N LEU A 28 -9.96 -7.94 -7.63
CA LEU A 28 -9.53 -8.44 -8.93
C LEU A 28 -9.26 -7.26 -9.88
N TYR A 29 -8.25 -7.42 -10.72
CA TYR A 29 -7.89 -6.40 -11.71
C TYR A 29 -7.57 -7.06 -13.05
N ASP A 30 -7.80 -6.32 -14.11
CA ASP A 30 -7.44 -6.74 -15.47
C ASP A 30 -6.24 -5.93 -15.96
N ILE A 31 -5.33 -6.60 -16.62
CA ILE A 31 -4.20 -5.94 -17.31
C ILE A 31 -4.59 -5.81 -18.79
N ILE A 32 -4.69 -4.58 -19.26
CA ILE A 32 -5.04 -4.24 -20.63
C ILE A 32 -3.94 -3.34 -21.19
N ASP A 33 -3.33 -3.74 -22.29
CA ASP A 33 -2.28 -2.99 -22.99
C ASP A 33 -1.19 -2.46 -22.02
N TYR A 34 -0.69 -3.38 -21.18
CA TYR A 34 0.35 -3.08 -20.19
C TYR A 34 -0.04 -1.99 -19.18
N THR A 35 -1.34 -1.89 -18.86
CA THR A 35 -1.87 -1.00 -17.82
C THR A 35 -2.92 -1.71 -16.97
N ILE A 36 -3.28 -1.12 -15.83
CA ILE A 36 -4.49 -1.46 -15.08
C ILE A 36 -5.36 -0.21 -15.10
N PRO A 37 -6.32 -0.12 -16.04
CA PRO A 37 -7.08 1.11 -16.25
C PRO A 37 -8.03 1.47 -15.11
N ASN A 38 -8.65 0.45 -14.51
CA ASN A 38 -9.63 0.65 -13.45
C ASN A 38 -8.97 0.78 -12.08
N SER A 39 -9.45 1.71 -11.27
CA SER A 39 -9.02 1.84 -9.89
C SER A 39 -9.34 0.56 -9.10
N LEU A 40 -8.47 0.23 -8.15
CA LEU A 40 -8.69 -0.92 -7.25
C LEU A 40 -9.77 -0.61 -6.20
N THR A 41 -10.12 0.65 -6.03
CA THR A 41 -11.14 1.08 -5.06
C THR A 41 -12.05 2.11 -5.69
N ASN A 42 -13.21 2.33 -5.08
CA ASN A 42 -14.11 3.41 -5.47
C ASN A 42 -13.82 4.72 -4.71
N ILE A 43 -12.68 4.77 -4.02
CA ILE A 43 -12.27 5.91 -3.20
C ILE A 43 -11.06 6.57 -3.87
N GLU A 44 -11.12 7.87 -4.07
CA GLU A 44 -10.01 8.63 -4.64
C GLU A 44 -8.76 8.50 -3.76
N GLY A 45 -7.59 8.35 -4.39
CA GLY A 45 -6.33 8.23 -3.68
C GLY A 45 -5.95 9.53 -2.95
N ASN A 46 -5.45 9.40 -1.74
CA ASN A 46 -5.06 10.52 -0.89
C ASN A 46 -3.55 10.78 -1.03
N ILE A 47 -3.19 11.95 -1.54
CA ILE A 47 -1.80 12.36 -1.80
C ILE A 47 -0.94 12.31 -0.52
N LYS A 48 -1.49 12.80 0.60
CA LYS A 48 -0.75 12.83 1.88
C LYS A 48 -0.44 11.42 2.37
N ASN A 49 -1.46 10.55 2.38
CA ASN A 49 -1.28 9.15 2.77
C ASN A 49 -0.28 8.45 1.84
N GLY A 50 -0.38 8.70 0.55
CA GLY A 50 0.55 8.15 -0.46
C GLY A 50 1.99 8.51 -0.16
N ARG A 51 2.25 9.79 0.15
CA ARG A 51 3.58 10.25 0.56
C ARG A 51 4.05 9.52 1.82
N GLU A 52 3.21 9.44 2.83
CA GLU A 52 3.55 8.76 4.10
C GLU A 52 3.92 7.28 3.86
N ILE A 53 3.19 6.58 2.99
CA ILE A 53 3.46 5.18 2.64
C ILE A 53 4.82 5.06 1.93
N VAL A 54 5.09 5.92 0.95
CA VAL A 54 6.36 5.90 0.19
C VAL A 54 7.58 6.06 1.12
N PHE A 55 7.47 6.92 2.13
CA PHE A 55 8.54 7.18 3.10
C PHE A 55 8.56 6.18 4.26
N SER A 56 7.55 5.32 4.37
CA SER A 56 7.44 4.34 5.46
C SER A 56 8.26 3.08 5.19
N ARG A 57 8.45 2.28 6.24
CA ARG A 57 9.05 0.95 6.11
C ARG A 57 8.15 -0.04 5.37
N GLN A 58 6.85 0.22 5.28
CA GLN A 58 5.92 -0.64 4.54
C GLN A 58 6.10 -0.46 3.03
N GLY A 59 6.11 0.77 2.54
CA GLY A 59 6.37 1.07 1.14
C GLY A 59 7.83 0.87 0.77
N ASN A 60 8.73 1.36 1.62
CA ASN A 60 10.19 1.23 1.51
C ASN A 60 10.76 1.66 0.15
N CYS A 61 10.12 2.63 -0.50
CA CYS A 61 10.46 3.03 -1.86
C CYS A 61 11.86 3.67 -1.94
N LEU A 62 12.26 4.42 -0.88
CA LEU A 62 13.55 5.07 -0.80
C LEU A 62 14.73 4.10 -0.74
N ALA A 63 14.50 2.84 -0.39
CA ALA A 63 15.57 1.83 -0.43
C ALA A 63 16.11 1.63 -1.85
N CYS A 64 15.29 1.92 -2.87
CA CYS A 64 15.64 1.69 -4.27
C CYS A 64 15.58 2.95 -5.14
N HIS A 65 14.75 3.93 -4.78
CA HIS A 65 14.47 5.10 -5.64
C HIS A 65 14.92 6.40 -4.99
N LYS A 66 15.46 7.29 -5.82
CA LYS A 66 15.66 8.70 -5.45
C LYS A 66 14.36 9.46 -5.64
N ILE A 67 14.03 10.30 -4.67
CA ILE A 67 12.88 11.21 -4.71
C ILE A 67 13.43 12.63 -4.75
N PRO A 68 13.11 13.42 -5.77
CA PRO A 68 13.67 14.76 -5.91
C PRO A 68 13.13 15.71 -4.84
N ASN A 69 13.91 16.71 -4.50
CA ASN A 69 13.54 17.81 -3.59
C ASN A 69 13.14 17.36 -2.18
N GLU A 70 13.64 16.17 -1.76
CA GLU A 70 13.43 15.66 -0.41
C GLU A 70 14.77 15.52 0.30
N ASP A 71 14.92 16.21 1.42
CA ASP A 71 16.13 16.15 2.25
C ASP A 71 16.16 14.88 3.09
N VAL A 72 16.19 13.74 2.40
CA VAL A 72 16.27 12.42 3.03
C VAL A 72 17.62 11.80 2.70
N LEU A 73 18.38 11.46 3.74
CA LEU A 73 19.69 10.83 3.58
C LEU A 73 19.52 9.36 3.13
N PHE A 74 20.51 8.89 2.38
CA PHE A 74 20.64 7.47 2.01
C PHE A 74 19.49 6.94 1.15
N GLN A 75 19.11 7.72 0.14
CA GLN A 75 18.17 7.23 -0.88
C GLN A 75 18.92 6.29 -1.84
N GLY A 76 18.26 5.19 -2.21
CA GLY A 76 18.81 4.18 -3.12
C GLY A 76 18.84 4.64 -4.58
N ASP A 77 19.60 3.92 -5.39
CA ASP A 77 19.75 4.16 -6.83
C ASP A 77 19.60 2.87 -7.66
N ILE A 78 19.02 1.83 -7.07
CA ILE A 78 18.73 0.56 -7.75
C ILE A 78 17.63 0.75 -8.78
N GLY A 79 16.59 1.50 -8.40
CA GLY A 79 15.50 1.87 -9.29
C GLY A 79 15.70 3.26 -9.90
N PRO A 80 15.00 3.58 -10.98
CA PRO A 80 15.09 4.91 -11.56
C PRO A 80 14.60 6.00 -10.61
N SER A 81 15.11 7.22 -10.77
CA SER A 81 14.62 8.37 -10.01
C SER A 81 13.11 8.56 -10.24
N LEU A 82 12.41 8.95 -9.18
CA LEU A 82 10.99 9.29 -9.25
C LEU A 82 10.74 10.72 -9.73
N ALA A 83 11.81 11.50 -10.00
CA ALA A 83 11.68 12.82 -10.63
C ALA A 83 10.88 12.68 -11.93
N GLY A 84 9.87 13.52 -12.11
CA GLY A 84 9.05 13.56 -13.32
C GLY A 84 8.20 12.33 -13.59
N VAL A 85 8.08 11.39 -12.62
CA VAL A 85 7.36 10.13 -12.83
C VAL A 85 5.89 10.37 -13.21
N GLY A 86 5.27 11.42 -12.67
CA GLY A 86 3.89 11.81 -12.98
C GLY A 86 3.71 12.45 -14.36
N LYS A 87 4.82 12.77 -15.07
CA LYS A 87 4.77 13.15 -16.49
C LYS A 87 5.02 11.93 -17.39
N ARG A 88 5.91 11.01 -16.94
CA ARG A 88 6.32 9.87 -17.77
C ARG A 88 5.24 8.81 -17.88
N TYR A 89 4.39 8.68 -16.87
CA TYR A 89 3.42 7.57 -16.79
C TYR A 89 2.02 8.06 -16.41
N THR A 90 1.03 7.46 -17.04
CA THR A 90 -0.38 7.62 -16.66
C THR A 90 -0.66 6.91 -15.33
N ILE A 91 -1.79 7.24 -14.71
CA ILE A 91 -2.28 6.57 -13.49
C ILE A 91 -2.38 5.05 -13.70
N ALA A 92 -2.89 4.62 -14.85
CA ALA A 92 -3.07 3.20 -15.18
C ALA A 92 -1.72 2.46 -15.30
N GLU A 93 -0.71 3.12 -15.86
CA GLU A 93 0.65 2.57 -15.96
C GLU A 93 1.34 2.50 -14.59
N LEU A 94 1.18 3.54 -13.77
CA LEU A 94 1.71 3.56 -12.39
C LEU A 94 1.07 2.44 -11.57
N ARG A 95 -0.24 2.23 -11.74
CA ARG A 95 -0.98 1.17 -11.05
C ARG A 95 -0.37 -0.20 -11.36
N LEU A 96 -0.15 -0.51 -12.64
CA LEU A 96 0.46 -1.80 -13.01
C LEU A 96 1.85 -1.97 -12.38
N ARG A 97 2.68 -0.91 -12.38
CA ARG A 97 4.03 -0.97 -11.82
C ARG A 97 4.02 -1.29 -10.33
N LEU A 98 3.05 -0.78 -9.60
CA LEU A 98 2.92 -1.07 -8.16
C LEU A 98 2.27 -2.42 -7.91
N VAL A 99 1.20 -2.73 -8.65
CA VAL A 99 0.42 -3.95 -8.44
C VAL A 99 1.21 -5.20 -8.83
N ASN A 100 1.78 -5.20 -10.04
CA ASN A 100 2.42 -6.38 -10.63
C ASN A 100 3.52 -5.99 -11.63
N PRO A 101 4.67 -5.53 -11.17
CA PRO A 101 5.78 -5.15 -12.08
C PRO A 101 6.27 -6.32 -12.94
N TYR A 102 6.05 -7.55 -12.51
CA TYR A 102 6.46 -8.75 -13.26
C TYR A 102 5.71 -8.91 -14.59
N ALA A 103 4.56 -8.27 -14.75
CA ALA A 103 3.84 -8.25 -16.02
C ALA A 103 4.56 -7.37 -17.05
N LEU A 104 5.39 -6.42 -16.60
CA LEU A 104 6.20 -5.56 -17.47
C LEU A 104 7.61 -6.13 -17.66
N ASN A 105 8.19 -6.65 -16.60
CA ASN A 105 9.53 -7.26 -16.61
C ASN A 105 9.54 -8.43 -15.62
N PRO A 106 9.57 -9.68 -16.12
CA PRO A 106 9.60 -10.87 -15.25
C PRO A 106 10.79 -10.91 -14.27
N ASP A 107 11.87 -10.22 -14.60
CA ASP A 107 13.10 -10.18 -13.79
C ASP A 107 13.15 -8.94 -12.88
N SER A 108 12.04 -8.23 -12.70
CA SER A 108 11.97 -7.03 -11.88
C SER A 108 12.44 -7.28 -10.45
N VAL A 109 13.34 -6.41 -9.96
CA VAL A 109 13.74 -6.40 -8.54
C VAL A 109 12.73 -5.62 -7.69
N MET A 110 11.90 -4.79 -8.33
CA MET A 110 10.81 -4.09 -7.64
C MET A 110 9.76 -5.12 -7.22
N PRO A 111 9.38 -5.18 -5.94
CA PRO A 111 8.39 -6.15 -5.50
C PRO A 111 6.98 -5.82 -6.03
N ALA A 112 6.15 -6.83 -6.17
CA ALA A 112 4.73 -6.62 -6.40
C ALA A 112 4.08 -6.25 -5.07
N PHE A 113 3.55 -5.04 -4.97
CA PHE A 113 2.97 -4.55 -3.73
C PHE A 113 1.56 -5.10 -3.49
N TYR A 114 0.91 -5.60 -4.52
CA TYR A 114 -0.49 -6.06 -4.41
C TYR A 114 -0.71 -7.50 -4.88
N LYS A 115 -0.02 -7.95 -5.93
CA LYS A 115 -0.10 -9.33 -6.41
C LYS A 115 0.38 -10.30 -5.31
N VAL A 116 -0.35 -11.41 -5.10
CA VAL A 116 0.00 -12.43 -4.09
C VAL A 116 0.23 -13.82 -4.68
N VAL A 117 -0.30 -14.10 -5.87
CA VAL A 117 -0.23 -15.43 -6.50
C VAL A 117 0.96 -15.51 -7.46
N GLY A 118 1.63 -16.65 -7.48
CA GLY A 118 2.75 -16.92 -8.40
C GLY A 118 4.05 -16.23 -8.04
N LEU A 119 4.16 -15.72 -6.82
CA LEU A 119 5.40 -15.12 -6.31
C LEU A 119 6.33 -16.19 -5.75
N LYS A 120 7.64 -15.96 -5.85
CA LYS A 120 8.67 -16.86 -5.32
C LYS A 120 9.41 -16.18 -4.17
N ARG A 121 9.88 -16.97 -3.19
CA ARG A 121 10.72 -16.50 -2.08
C ARG A 121 10.07 -15.40 -1.24
N VAL A 122 8.75 -15.52 -1.03
CA VAL A 122 7.95 -14.56 -0.24
C VAL A 122 8.23 -14.75 1.25
N ASP A 123 8.49 -13.65 1.96
CA ASP A 123 8.61 -13.64 3.42
C ASP A 123 7.31 -14.19 4.04
N LYS A 124 7.44 -14.96 5.12
CA LYS A 124 6.31 -15.61 5.81
C LYS A 124 5.18 -14.63 6.16
N LYS A 125 5.52 -13.40 6.52
CA LYS A 125 4.53 -12.38 6.92
C LYS A 125 3.65 -11.89 5.76
N TYR A 126 4.13 -12.06 4.51
CA TYR A 126 3.41 -11.64 3.29
C TYR A 126 2.84 -12.84 2.52
N LYS A 127 2.94 -14.06 3.06
CA LYS A 127 2.39 -15.23 2.39
C LYS A 127 0.87 -15.06 2.25
N GLU A 128 0.40 -15.06 1.01
CA GLU A 128 -1.02 -14.85 0.65
C GLU A 128 -1.57 -13.46 1.06
N LYS A 129 -0.66 -12.51 1.29
CA LYS A 129 -1.04 -11.13 1.66
C LYS A 129 -0.31 -10.14 0.78
N SER A 130 -1.00 -9.09 0.40
CA SER A 130 -0.37 -7.95 -0.28
C SER A 130 0.50 -7.15 0.70
N ILE A 131 1.50 -6.45 0.18
CA ILE A 131 2.32 -5.52 0.97
C ILE A 131 1.51 -4.27 1.30
N LEU A 132 0.77 -3.77 0.30
CA LEU A 132 -0.11 -2.61 0.43
C LEU A 132 -1.55 -3.02 0.14
N SER A 133 -2.50 -2.38 0.79
CA SER A 133 -3.92 -2.57 0.48
C SER A 133 -4.28 -1.90 -0.85
N ALA A 134 -5.46 -2.21 -1.38
CA ALA A 134 -5.98 -1.58 -2.60
C ALA A 134 -5.98 -0.05 -2.48
N GLN A 135 -6.48 0.48 -1.37
CA GLN A 135 -6.52 1.93 -1.15
C GLN A 135 -5.11 2.52 -1.02
N GLN A 136 -4.20 1.83 -0.34
CA GLN A 136 -2.82 2.29 -0.23
C GLN A 136 -2.12 2.38 -1.60
N ILE A 137 -2.43 1.46 -2.53
CA ILE A 137 -1.93 1.55 -3.92
C ILE A 137 -2.43 2.84 -4.58
N GLU A 138 -3.74 3.13 -4.49
CA GLU A 138 -4.32 4.35 -5.09
C GLU A 138 -3.75 5.62 -4.43
N ASP A 139 -3.55 5.61 -3.12
CA ASP A 139 -2.93 6.72 -2.39
C ASP A 139 -1.51 7.01 -2.92
N VAL A 140 -0.68 5.95 -3.03
CA VAL A 140 0.71 6.07 -3.55
C VAL A 140 0.70 6.60 -4.98
N ILE A 141 -0.17 6.09 -5.85
CA ILE A 141 -0.29 6.55 -7.24
C ILE A 141 -0.65 8.03 -7.28
N SER A 142 -1.60 8.46 -6.45
CA SER A 142 -2.03 9.86 -6.39
C SER A 142 -0.86 10.79 -6.02
N TRP A 143 -0.01 10.35 -5.08
CA TRP A 143 1.19 11.12 -4.74
C TRP A 143 2.23 11.09 -5.88
N LEU A 144 2.52 9.92 -6.46
CA LEU A 144 3.48 9.79 -7.56
C LEU A 144 3.07 10.67 -8.75
N ALA A 145 1.78 10.79 -9.03
CA ALA A 145 1.27 11.62 -10.11
C ALA A 145 1.54 13.13 -9.91
N THR A 146 1.84 13.55 -8.67
CA THR A 146 2.23 14.95 -8.40
C THR A 146 3.69 15.25 -8.74
N LEU A 147 4.54 14.23 -8.87
CA LEU A 147 5.98 14.38 -9.15
C LEU A 147 6.19 14.68 -10.64
N LYS A 148 6.01 15.94 -11.03
CA LYS A 148 6.07 16.38 -12.43
C LYS A 148 7.37 17.05 -12.83
N ASP A 149 8.18 17.45 -11.87
CA ASP A 149 9.45 18.12 -12.12
C ASP A 149 10.63 17.15 -12.10
N GLU A 150 11.68 17.47 -12.85
CA GLU A 150 12.91 16.69 -12.96
C GLU A 150 13.94 17.10 -11.89
#